data_bed5269335f8b88b1762ccc34f45c4b2
#
_entry.id   bed5269335f8b88b1762ccc34f45c4b2
#
_cell.length_a   1.000
_cell.length_b   1.000
_cell.length_c   1.000
_cell.angle_alpha   90.00
_cell.angle_beta   90.00
_cell.angle_gamma   90.00
#
_symmetry.space_group_name_H-M   'P 1'
#
loop_
_entity.id
_entity.type
_entity.pdbx_description
1 polymer ?
#
loop_
_entity_poly.entity_id
_entity_poly.type
_entity_poly.pdbx_seq_one_letter_code
_entity_poly.pdbx_strand_id
1 'polypeptide(L)'
;MKTTCIQMDMLFAQPEENFAKAKRLIRDAMASGPDVVVLPETWNTGFFPKERLSELAEQDCARVKRELGGLAAELGVNLVAGSVANVRGGKVYNTACVFDRAGNCVAEYDKTHLFTPMGEHAYFTPGDHLCRFRLDGHDCGLVICYDIRFPELTRTLAVQGMDVLFVVSQWPAARIPHLRALTVVRAI
;
A
#
# COMPACT_ATOMS: atom_id res chain seq x y z
N MET A 1 -11.63 15.44 -0.14
CA MET A 1 -11.48 14.00 0.07
C MET A 1 -11.12 13.74 1.54
N LYS A 2 -11.95 12.98 2.26
CA LYS A 2 -11.70 12.58 3.66
C LYS A 2 -11.04 11.21 3.67
N THR A 3 -9.82 11.12 4.21
CA THR A 3 -9.03 9.88 4.23
C THR A 3 -8.93 9.34 5.65
N THR A 4 -9.21 8.04 5.82
CA THR A 4 -8.98 7.33 7.09
C THR A 4 -7.83 6.36 6.92
N CYS A 5 -6.73 6.61 7.63
CA CYS A 5 -5.58 5.71 7.65
C CYS A 5 -5.72 4.67 8.76
N ILE A 6 -5.64 3.41 8.40
CA ILE A 6 -5.66 2.30 9.35
C ILE A 6 -4.23 2.02 9.83
N GLN A 7 -4.02 2.17 11.11
CA GLN A 7 -2.83 1.68 11.78
C GLN A 7 -3.15 0.34 12.42
N MET A 8 -2.54 -0.73 11.93
CA MET A 8 -2.79 -2.07 12.45
C MET A 8 -1.51 -2.72 12.98
N ASP A 9 -1.67 -3.45 14.07
CA ASP A 9 -0.67 -4.38 14.56
C ASP A 9 -0.77 -5.68 13.75
N MET A 10 0.23 -5.95 12.93
CA MET A 10 0.26 -7.10 12.03
C MET A 10 0.91 -8.30 12.72
N LEU A 11 0.27 -9.45 12.60
CA LEU A 11 0.82 -10.71 13.10
C LEU A 11 1.84 -11.24 12.10
N PHE A 12 3.07 -11.46 12.57
CA PHE A 12 4.18 -11.91 11.73
C PHE A 12 3.92 -13.31 11.16
N ALA A 13 4.03 -13.44 9.84
CA ALA A 13 3.83 -14.69 9.09
C ALA A 13 2.44 -15.34 9.27
N GLN A 14 1.39 -14.53 9.55
CA GLN A 14 0.01 -15.01 9.74
C GLN A 14 -0.95 -14.28 8.78
N PRO A 15 -0.93 -14.59 7.48
CA PRO A 15 -1.74 -13.87 6.49
C PRO A 15 -3.25 -14.01 6.73
N GLU A 16 -3.74 -15.17 7.18
CA GLU A 16 -5.18 -15.39 7.41
C GLU A 16 -5.74 -14.43 8.47
N GLU A 17 -5.05 -14.34 9.60
CA GLU A 17 -5.41 -13.48 10.71
C GLU A 17 -5.30 -12.00 10.33
N ASN A 18 -4.26 -11.66 9.55
CA ASN A 18 -4.05 -10.30 9.07
C ASN A 18 -5.14 -9.88 8.07
N PHE A 19 -5.57 -10.75 7.16
CA PHE A 19 -6.70 -10.49 6.26
C PHE A 19 -8.01 -10.30 7.03
N ALA A 20 -8.30 -11.17 8.00
CA ALA A 20 -9.48 -11.04 8.84
C ALA A 20 -9.48 -9.71 9.62
N LYS A 21 -8.34 -9.35 10.18
CA LYS A 21 -8.12 -8.10 10.93
C LYS A 21 -8.28 -6.88 10.03
N ALA A 22 -7.66 -6.89 8.84
CA ALA A 22 -7.75 -5.79 7.88
C ALA A 22 -9.20 -5.53 7.46
N LYS A 23 -9.95 -6.58 7.10
CA LYS A 23 -11.37 -6.45 6.72
C LYS A 23 -12.24 -5.90 7.85
N ARG A 24 -12.00 -6.31 9.09
CA ARG A 24 -12.69 -5.76 10.26
C ARG A 24 -12.38 -4.28 10.43
N LEU A 25 -11.10 -3.90 10.43
CA LEU A 25 -10.69 -2.52 10.61
C LEU A 25 -11.19 -1.59 9.50
N ILE A 26 -11.28 -2.09 8.25
CA ILE A 26 -11.90 -1.32 7.15
C ILE A 26 -13.38 -1.05 7.46
N ARG A 27 -14.15 -2.06 7.92
CA ARG A 27 -15.55 -1.85 8.33
C ARG A 27 -15.68 -0.88 9.49
N ASP A 28 -14.84 -1.00 10.51
CA ASP A 28 -14.82 -0.10 11.67
C ASP A 28 -14.52 1.35 11.23
N ALA A 29 -13.62 1.54 10.26
CA ALA A 29 -13.26 2.85 9.73
C ALA A 29 -14.46 3.59 9.10
N MET A 30 -15.47 2.86 8.59
CA MET A 30 -16.66 3.46 7.97
C MET A 30 -17.47 4.33 8.93
N ALA A 31 -17.35 4.14 10.25
CA ALA A 31 -17.98 5.01 11.23
C ALA A 31 -17.52 6.48 11.13
N SER A 32 -16.34 6.72 10.56
CA SER A 32 -15.84 8.08 10.32
C SER A 32 -16.38 8.72 9.03
N GLY A 33 -17.08 7.98 8.18
CA GLY A 33 -17.56 8.44 6.86
C GLY A 33 -16.42 8.84 5.92
N PRO A 34 -15.44 7.94 5.63
CA PRO A 34 -14.32 8.25 4.75
C PRO A 34 -14.72 8.21 3.28
N ASP A 35 -14.02 9.01 2.46
CA ASP A 35 -14.03 8.86 1.00
C ASP A 35 -13.01 7.79 0.56
N VAL A 36 -11.90 7.67 1.32
CA VAL A 36 -10.81 6.72 1.07
C VAL A 36 -10.35 6.11 2.39
N VAL A 37 -10.20 4.79 2.41
CA VAL A 37 -9.53 4.05 3.50
C VAL A 37 -8.16 3.60 3.02
N VAL A 38 -7.13 3.72 3.87
CA VAL A 38 -5.74 3.37 3.55
C VAL A 38 -5.21 2.32 4.52
N LEU A 39 -4.71 1.20 4.01
CA LEU A 39 -3.99 0.17 4.77
C LEU A 39 -2.47 0.41 4.74
N PRO A 40 -1.70 -0.16 5.69
CA PRO A 40 -0.25 -0.01 5.74
C PRO A 40 0.50 -0.89 4.72
N GLU A 41 1.84 -0.85 4.76
CA GLU A 41 2.75 -1.66 3.93
C GLU A 41 2.84 -3.10 4.45
N THR A 42 2.95 -4.08 3.54
CA THR A 42 3.15 -5.54 3.79
C THR A 42 2.28 -6.12 4.91
N TRP A 43 1.06 -5.60 5.03
CA TRP A 43 0.17 -5.93 6.14
C TRP A 43 -0.24 -7.42 6.17
N ASN A 44 -0.20 -8.11 5.03
CA ASN A 44 -0.58 -9.53 4.96
C ASN A 44 0.41 -10.44 5.69
N THR A 45 1.72 -10.17 5.62
CA THR A 45 2.77 -11.01 6.21
C THR A 45 3.45 -10.41 7.43
N GLY A 46 3.21 -9.11 7.73
CA GLY A 46 3.88 -8.42 8.81
C GLY A 46 5.36 -8.17 8.50
N PHE A 47 5.62 -7.25 7.59
CA PHE A 47 6.90 -6.95 6.96
C PHE A 47 7.34 -8.11 6.04
N PHE A 48 8.52 -8.74 6.19
CA PHE A 48 8.84 -9.90 5.35
C PHE A 48 9.42 -11.06 6.14
N PRO A 49 8.68 -12.18 6.25
CA PRO A 49 9.17 -13.43 6.83
C PRO A 49 10.09 -14.16 5.83
N LYS A 50 11.34 -13.75 5.81
CA LYS A 50 12.39 -14.07 4.83
C LYS A 50 12.25 -15.43 4.14
N GLU A 51 12.41 -16.51 4.91
CA GLU A 51 12.48 -17.89 4.41
C GLU A 51 11.13 -18.42 3.91
N ARG A 52 10.03 -17.84 4.40
CA ARG A 52 8.67 -18.25 4.03
C ARG A 52 7.94 -17.22 3.16
N LEU A 53 8.66 -16.19 2.71
CA LEU A 53 8.01 -15.05 2.03
C LEU A 53 7.24 -15.48 0.77
N SER A 54 7.86 -16.28 -0.09
CA SER A 54 7.21 -16.76 -1.32
C SER A 54 6.06 -17.74 -1.07
N GLU A 55 6.12 -18.50 0.01
CA GLU A 55 5.03 -19.40 0.44
C GLU A 55 3.81 -18.63 0.91
N LEU A 56 4.03 -17.55 1.67
CA LEU A 56 2.98 -16.74 2.31
C LEU A 56 2.50 -15.57 1.45
N ALA A 57 3.18 -15.30 0.34
CA ALA A 57 2.85 -14.20 -0.56
C ALA A 57 1.57 -14.49 -1.36
N GLU A 58 0.85 -13.45 -1.69
CA GLU A 58 -0.27 -13.50 -2.62
C GLU A 58 0.19 -13.93 -4.02
N GLN A 59 -0.73 -14.49 -4.81
CA GLN A 59 -0.50 -14.84 -6.20
C GLN A 59 -1.24 -13.83 -7.09
N ASP A 60 -0.50 -13.00 -7.82
CA ASP A 60 -1.05 -11.94 -8.68
C ASP A 60 -2.08 -11.03 -7.99
N CYS A 61 -1.92 -10.83 -6.67
CA CYS A 61 -2.88 -10.10 -5.82
C CYS A 61 -4.32 -10.64 -5.93
N ALA A 62 -4.52 -11.90 -6.33
CA ALA A 62 -5.85 -12.44 -6.64
C ALA A 62 -6.81 -12.39 -5.44
N ARG A 63 -6.34 -12.74 -4.25
CA ARG A 63 -7.14 -12.66 -3.02
C ARG A 63 -7.43 -11.21 -2.64
N VAL A 64 -6.43 -10.33 -2.70
CA VAL A 64 -6.60 -8.90 -2.43
C VAL A 64 -7.67 -8.31 -3.34
N LYS A 65 -7.60 -8.58 -4.65
CA LYS A 65 -8.59 -8.12 -5.64
C LYS A 65 -9.98 -8.66 -5.32
N ARG A 66 -10.12 -9.95 -5.04
CA ARG A 66 -11.40 -10.57 -4.73
C ARG A 66 -12.00 -10.08 -3.42
N GLU A 67 -11.22 -10.11 -2.31
CA GLU A 67 -11.75 -9.84 -0.97
C GLU A 67 -11.80 -8.36 -0.66
N LEU A 68 -10.75 -7.59 -0.95
CA LEU A 68 -10.72 -6.16 -0.63
C LEU A 68 -11.39 -5.31 -1.71
N GLY A 69 -11.30 -5.70 -2.99
CA GLY A 69 -12.11 -5.08 -4.04
C GLY A 69 -13.60 -5.30 -3.80
N GLY A 70 -14.00 -6.55 -3.46
CA GLY A 70 -15.38 -6.85 -3.07
C GLY A 70 -15.84 -6.04 -1.86
N LEU A 71 -14.99 -5.86 -0.85
CA LEU A 71 -15.29 -5.06 0.33
C LEU A 71 -15.42 -3.55 0.01
N ALA A 72 -14.57 -3.03 -0.87
CA ALA A 72 -14.67 -1.64 -1.34
C ALA A 72 -16.02 -1.39 -2.03
N ALA A 73 -16.47 -2.33 -2.88
CA ALA A 73 -17.78 -2.27 -3.53
C ALA A 73 -18.94 -2.40 -2.52
N GLU A 74 -18.85 -3.34 -1.57
CA GLU A 74 -19.86 -3.55 -0.51
C GLU A 74 -20.08 -2.28 0.30
N LEU A 75 -18.99 -1.58 0.64
CA LEU A 75 -19.01 -0.39 1.49
C LEU A 75 -19.15 0.93 0.72
N GLY A 76 -19.05 0.90 -0.61
CA GLY A 76 -19.11 2.10 -1.46
C GLY A 76 -17.97 3.10 -1.18
N VAL A 77 -16.77 2.62 -0.80
CA VAL A 77 -15.61 3.42 -0.41
C VAL A 77 -14.41 3.13 -1.30
N ASN A 78 -13.61 4.16 -1.61
CA ASN A 78 -12.32 3.91 -2.26
C ASN A 78 -11.35 3.28 -1.26
N LEU A 79 -10.51 2.38 -1.72
CA LEU A 79 -9.58 1.66 -0.86
C LEU A 79 -8.16 1.67 -1.46
N VAL A 80 -7.24 2.35 -0.81
CA VAL A 80 -5.81 2.14 -1.00
C VAL A 80 -5.43 0.96 -0.09
N ALA A 81 -5.38 -0.23 -0.68
CA ALA A 81 -5.30 -1.49 0.06
C ALA A 81 -3.92 -1.77 0.68
N GLY A 82 -3.13 -0.71 0.91
CA GLY A 82 -1.76 -0.86 1.42
C GLY A 82 -0.88 -1.63 0.44
N SER A 83 0.09 -2.37 0.96
CA SER A 83 0.82 -3.31 0.11
C SER A 83 0.89 -4.70 0.72
N VAL A 84 1.13 -5.68 -0.12
CA VAL A 84 1.26 -7.10 0.22
C VAL A 84 2.52 -7.69 -0.43
N ALA A 85 3.07 -8.74 0.18
CA ALA A 85 4.00 -9.61 -0.53
C ALA A 85 3.22 -10.35 -1.62
N ASN A 86 3.68 -10.28 -2.86
CA ASN A 86 2.98 -10.78 -4.04
C ASN A 86 3.92 -11.49 -5.00
N VAL A 87 3.60 -12.70 -5.41
CA VAL A 87 4.34 -13.46 -6.41
C VAL A 87 3.73 -13.20 -7.79
N ARG A 88 4.57 -12.83 -8.74
CA ARG A 88 4.22 -12.69 -10.16
C ARG A 88 5.37 -13.19 -11.03
N GLY A 89 5.09 -14.14 -11.92
CA GLY A 89 6.13 -14.70 -12.81
C GLY A 89 7.31 -15.32 -12.05
N GLY A 90 7.07 -15.93 -10.89
CA GLY A 90 8.11 -16.55 -10.05
C GLY A 90 8.98 -15.57 -9.25
N LYS A 91 8.67 -14.28 -9.28
CA LYS A 91 9.35 -13.23 -8.51
C LYS A 91 8.43 -12.68 -7.43
N VAL A 92 8.99 -12.26 -6.31
CA VAL A 92 8.22 -11.64 -5.21
C VAL A 92 8.35 -10.13 -5.29
N TYR A 93 7.22 -9.42 -5.19
CA TYR A 93 7.13 -7.97 -5.19
C TYR A 93 6.44 -7.48 -3.91
N ASN A 94 6.75 -6.25 -3.51
CA ASN A 94 5.99 -5.50 -2.51
C ASN A 94 4.95 -4.69 -3.29
N THR A 95 3.73 -5.23 -3.43
CA THR A 95 2.71 -4.73 -4.37
C THR A 95 1.57 -4.05 -3.63
N ALA A 96 1.26 -2.81 -4.01
CA ALA A 96 0.06 -2.09 -3.59
C ALA A 96 -1.05 -2.20 -4.64
N CYS A 97 -2.30 -2.34 -4.17
CA CYS A 97 -3.49 -2.29 -5.01
C CYS A 97 -4.39 -1.14 -4.57
N VAL A 98 -5.05 -0.51 -5.54
CA VAL A 98 -6.03 0.56 -5.29
C VAL A 98 -7.36 0.18 -5.92
N PHE A 99 -8.45 0.33 -5.15
CA PHE A 99 -9.81 0.04 -5.61
C PHE A 99 -10.68 1.28 -5.55
N ASP A 100 -11.51 1.47 -6.58
CA ASP A 100 -12.55 2.48 -6.57
C ASP A 100 -13.77 2.03 -5.74
N ARG A 101 -14.78 2.89 -5.60
CA ARG A 101 -16.04 2.60 -4.87
C ARG A 101 -16.86 1.46 -5.47
N ALA A 102 -16.61 1.09 -6.72
CA ALA A 102 -17.26 -0.04 -7.39
C ALA A 102 -16.45 -1.35 -7.22
N GLY A 103 -15.30 -1.30 -6.56
CA GLY A 103 -14.41 -2.44 -6.33
C GLY A 103 -13.48 -2.75 -7.50
N ASN A 104 -13.43 -1.91 -8.52
CA ASN A 104 -12.49 -2.08 -9.62
C ASN A 104 -11.06 -1.79 -9.15
N CYS A 105 -10.11 -2.64 -9.50
CA CYS A 105 -8.70 -2.37 -9.28
C CYS A 105 -8.23 -1.32 -10.29
N VAL A 106 -8.09 -0.07 -9.85
CA VAL A 106 -7.73 1.07 -10.71
C VAL A 106 -6.23 1.31 -10.79
N ALA A 107 -5.45 0.74 -9.88
CA ALA A 107 -3.98 0.78 -9.93
C ALA A 107 -3.37 -0.39 -9.18
N GLU A 108 -2.23 -0.86 -9.70
CA GLU A 108 -1.27 -1.72 -9.02
C GLU A 108 0.10 -1.06 -9.08
N TYR A 109 0.89 -1.21 -8.02
CA TYR A 109 2.23 -0.62 -7.94
C TYR A 109 3.16 -1.55 -7.19
N ASP A 110 4.29 -1.85 -7.79
CA ASP A 110 5.38 -2.57 -7.15
C ASP A 110 6.42 -1.57 -6.64
N LYS A 111 6.81 -1.69 -5.37
CA LYS A 111 7.79 -0.82 -4.74
C LYS A 111 9.08 -0.72 -5.55
N THR A 112 9.43 0.48 -5.97
CA THR A 112 10.57 0.73 -6.84
C THR A 112 11.89 0.75 -6.07
N HIS A 113 11.90 1.37 -4.86
CA HIS A 113 13.09 1.49 -4.03
C HIS A 113 12.99 0.58 -2.81
N LEU A 114 13.66 -0.56 -2.89
CA LEU A 114 13.69 -1.53 -1.81
C LEU A 114 14.58 -1.06 -0.65
N PHE A 115 14.17 -1.37 0.59
CA PHE A 115 14.87 -0.93 1.80
C PHE A 115 16.13 -1.77 2.05
N THR A 116 17.23 -1.40 1.40
CA THR A 116 18.51 -2.11 1.46
C THR A 116 19.09 -2.24 2.87
N PRO A 117 18.91 -1.27 3.83
CA PRO A 117 19.44 -1.41 5.18
C PRO A 117 18.89 -2.61 5.97
N MET A 118 17.72 -3.16 5.59
CA MET A 118 17.16 -4.39 6.17
C MET A 118 17.25 -5.60 5.24
N GLY A 119 17.90 -5.45 4.08
CA GLY A 119 18.10 -6.54 3.14
C GLY A 119 16.87 -6.87 2.29
N GLU A 120 15.89 -5.95 2.16
CA GLU A 120 14.66 -6.17 1.39
C GLU A 120 14.97 -6.61 -0.05
N HIS A 121 16.02 -6.07 -0.67
CA HIS A 121 16.48 -6.40 -2.02
C HIS A 121 16.91 -7.86 -2.23
N ALA A 122 17.16 -8.60 -1.17
CA ALA A 122 17.49 -10.03 -1.26
C ALA A 122 16.23 -10.91 -1.40
N TYR A 123 15.05 -10.37 -1.13
CA TYR A 123 13.79 -11.11 -1.06
C TYR A 123 12.72 -10.59 -2.03
N PHE A 124 12.76 -9.30 -2.34
CA PHE A 124 11.82 -8.67 -3.26
C PHE A 124 12.50 -8.22 -4.55
N THR A 125 11.74 -8.22 -5.61
CA THR A 125 12.11 -7.62 -6.91
C THR A 125 11.60 -6.17 -6.94
N PRO A 126 12.41 -5.19 -7.37
CA PRO A 126 11.94 -3.82 -7.52
C PRO A 126 10.94 -3.67 -8.66
N GLY A 127 9.99 -2.75 -8.51
CA GLY A 127 9.13 -2.27 -9.59
C GLY A 127 9.89 -1.33 -10.53
N ASP A 128 9.22 -0.98 -11.64
CA ASP A 128 9.83 -0.22 -12.75
C ASP A 128 8.94 0.90 -13.31
N HIS A 129 7.82 1.22 -12.64
CA HIS A 129 6.86 2.19 -13.13
C HIS A 129 6.34 3.15 -12.04
N LEU A 130 5.76 4.27 -12.49
CA LEU A 130 5.06 5.23 -11.62
C LEU A 130 3.62 4.78 -11.39
N CYS A 131 3.08 5.07 -10.22
CA CYS A 131 1.69 4.77 -9.91
C CYS A 131 0.83 6.04 -9.92
N ARG A 132 0.00 6.18 -10.96
CA ARG A 132 -1.02 7.24 -11.08
C ARG A 132 -2.39 6.63 -11.29
N PHE A 133 -3.40 7.24 -10.68
CA PHE A 133 -4.80 6.82 -10.78
C PHE A 133 -5.72 7.98 -10.41
N ARG A 134 -7.04 7.78 -10.57
CA ARG A 134 -8.03 8.77 -10.14
C ARG A 134 -9.00 8.16 -9.14
N LEU A 135 -9.31 8.92 -8.08
CA LEU A 135 -10.36 8.59 -7.11
C LEU A 135 -11.25 9.81 -6.92
N ASP A 136 -12.55 9.66 -7.11
CA ASP A 136 -13.56 10.71 -6.91
C ASP A 136 -13.19 12.05 -7.60
N GLY A 137 -12.60 11.98 -8.79
CA GLY A 137 -12.22 13.14 -9.58
C GLY A 137 -10.84 13.73 -9.27
N HIS A 138 -10.14 13.27 -8.22
CA HIS A 138 -8.78 13.71 -7.88
C HIS A 138 -7.72 12.88 -8.61
N ASP A 139 -6.68 13.52 -9.10
CA ASP A 139 -5.50 12.86 -9.65
C ASP A 139 -4.58 12.45 -8.49
N CYS A 140 -4.35 11.16 -8.36
CA CYS A 140 -3.65 10.56 -7.23
C CYS A 140 -2.36 9.86 -7.68
N GLY A 141 -1.39 9.83 -6.77
CA GLY A 141 -0.20 9.00 -6.87
C GLY A 141 -0.02 8.12 -5.65
N LEU A 142 0.73 7.04 -5.79
CA LEU A 142 1.09 6.15 -4.69
C LEU A 142 2.56 5.80 -4.72
N VAL A 143 3.16 5.77 -3.53
CA VAL A 143 4.52 5.27 -3.29
C VAL A 143 4.52 4.41 -2.03
N ILE A 144 5.49 3.49 -1.93
CA ILE A 144 5.60 2.57 -0.80
C ILE A 144 6.82 2.93 0.05
N CYS A 145 6.58 3.40 1.27
CA CYS A 145 7.54 3.53 2.38
C CYS A 145 8.87 4.18 1.97
N TYR A 146 9.89 3.39 1.68
CA TYR A 146 11.23 3.87 1.36
C TYR A 146 11.30 4.74 0.10
N ASP A 147 10.37 4.55 -0.83
CA ASP A 147 10.24 5.36 -2.06
C ASP A 147 10.19 6.87 -1.78
N ILE A 148 9.56 7.28 -0.65
CA ILE A 148 9.41 8.70 -0.30
C ILE A 148 10.77 9.43 -0.13
N ARG A 149 11.86 8.70 0.07
CA ARG A 149 13.21 9.28 0.17
C ARG A 149 13.76 9.75 -1.18
N PHE A 150 13.20 9.26 -2.27
CA PHE A 150 13.65 9.54 -3.64
C PHE A 150 12.74 10.61 -4.26
N PRO A 151 13.21 11.87 -4.28
CA PRO A 151 12.39 12.99 -4.73
C PRO A 151 12.01 12.89 -6.21
N GLU A 152 12.82 12.23 -7.02
CA GLU A 152 12.59 12.06 -8.46
C GLU A 152 11.24 11.40 -8.73
N LEU A 153 10.90 10.36 -7.95
CA LEU A 153 9.65 9.61 -8.09
C LEU A 153 8.44 10.51 -7.79
N THR A 154 8.45 11.16 -6.62
CA THR A 154 7.34 12.02 -6.17
C THR A 154 7.24 13.29 -7.00
N ARG A 155 8.38 13.89 -7.39
CA ARG A 155 8.42 15.05 -8.25
C ARG A 155 7.85 14.76 -9.64
N THR A 156 8.18 13.60 -10.22
CA THR A 156 7.64 13.22 -11.53
C THR A 156 6.11 13.10 -11.46
N LEU A 157 5.56 12.48 -10.41
CA LEU A 157 4.12 12.43 -10.18
C LEU A 157 3.50 13.82 -10.05
N ALA A 158 4.13 14.72 -9.29
CA ALA A 158 3.65 16.09 -9.09
C ALA A 158 3.63 16.89 -10.41
N VAL A 159 4.71 16.85 -11.20
CA VAL A 159 4.80 17.53 -12.52
C VAL A 159 3.75 17.01 -13.50
N GLN A 160 3.35 15.75 -13.37
CA GLN A 160 2.28 15.16 -14.16
C GLN A 160 0.87 15.51 -13.66
N GLY A 161 0.72 16.39 -12.65
CA GLY A 161 -0.56 16.92 -12.19
C GLY A 161 -1.21 16.10 -11.07
N MET A 162 -0.43 15.39 -10.24
CA MET A 162 -0.95 14.72 -9.07
C MET A 162 -1.41 15.73 -7.99
N ASP A 163 -2.63 15.58 -7.48
CA ASP A 163 -3.19 16.38 -6.37
C ASP A 163 -2.93 15.73 -5.00
N VAL A 164 -2.97 14.40 -4.94
CA VAL A 164 -2.88 13.64 -3.68
C VAL A 164 -1.85 12.53 -3.80
N LEU A 165 -0.89 12.50 -2.88
CA LEU A 165 0.09 11.42 -2.76
C LEU A 165 -0.26 10.50 -1.59
N PHE A 166 -0.50 9.24 -1.87
CA PHE A 166 -0.61 8.18 -0.85
C PHE A 166 0.76 7.56 -0.59
N VAL A 167 1.13 7.48 0.69
CA VAL A 167 2.39 6.87 1.14
C VAL A 167 2.04 5.73 2.09
N VAL A 168 1.93 4.52 1.56
CA VAL A 168 1.68 3.34 2.40
C VAL A 168 2.99 2.89 3.04
N SER A 169 3.01 2.71 4.36
CA SER A 169 4.26 2.48 5.07
C SER A 169 4.12 1.58 6.28
N GLN A 170 5.16 0.80 6.53
CA GLN A 170 5.48 0.21 7.82
C GLN A 170 6.84 0.76 8.27
N TRP A 171 6.80 1.84 9.06
CA TRP A 171 7.98 2.64 9.35
C TRP A 171 8.47 2.42 10.78
N PRO A 172 9.77 2.17 11.01
CA PRO A 172 10.30 1.98 12.37
C PRO A 172 10.07 3.20 13.26
N ALA A 173 9.56 2.97 14.47
CA ALA A 173 9.22 4.04 15.42
C ALA A 173 10.38 5.02 15.67
N ALA A 174 11.62 4.52 15.80
CA ALA A 174 12.82 5.34 15.97
C ALA A 174 13.10 6.30 14.80
N ARG A 175 12.47 6.10 13.65
CA ARG A 175 12.66 6.90 12.43
C ARG A 175 11.41 7.72 12.03
N ILE A 176 10.40 7.80 12.90
CA ILE A 176 9.21 8.62 12.67
C ILE A 176 9.55 10.09 12.37
N PRO A 177 10.54 10.75 13.01
CA PRO A 177 10.93 12.10 12.64
C PRO A 177 11.36 12.24 11.17
N HIS A 178 12.02 11.21 10.60
CA HIS A 178 12.38 11.20 9.19
C HIS A 178 11.14 11.10 8.28
N LEU A 179 10.20 10.19 8.59
CA LEU A 179 8.95 10.07 7.83
C LEU A 179 8.20 11.39 7.82
N ARG A 180 8.03 12.02 9.00
CA ARG A 180 7.35 13.30 9.13
C ARG A 180 8.02 14.40 8.29
N ALA A 181 9.33 14.54 8.36
CA ALA A 181 10.06 15.51 7.56
C ALA A 181 9.88 15.26 6.04
N LEU A 182 10.00 14.01 5.62
CA LEU A 182 9.87 13.61 4.22
C LEU A 182 8.46 13.87 3.68
N THR A 183 7.41 13.50 4.43
CA THR A 183 6.02 13.74 4.01
C THR A 183 5.70 15.22 3.87
N VAL A 184 6.16 16.05 4.82
CA VAL A 184 5.99 17.51 4.75
C VAL A 184 6.70 18.07 3.53
N VAL A 185 7.97 17.74 3.32
CA VAL A 185 8.76 18.25 2.18
C VAL A 185 8.19 17.80 0.83
N ARG A 186 7.52 16.65 0.74
CA ARG A 186 6.88 16.22 -0.51
C ARG A 186 5.54 16.91 -0.77
N ALA A 187 4.93 17.50 0.25
CA ALA A 187 3.67 18.24 0.15
C ALA A 187 3.86 19.74 -0.16
N ILE A 188 5.08 20.27 -0.09
CA ILE A 188 5.46 21.65 -0.41
C ILE A 188 5.94 21.71 -1.86
#